data_13a8b8ba1b129fa04d5e322412b3ec38
#
_entry.id   13a8b8ba1b129fa04d5e322412b3ec38
#
_cell.length_a   1.000
_cell.length_b   1.000
_cell.length_c   1.000
_cell.angle_alpha   90.00
_cell.angle_beta   90.00
_cell.angle_gamma   90.00
#
_symmetry.space_group_name_H-M   'P 1'
#
loop_
_entity.id
_entity.type
_entity.pdbx_description
1 polymer ?
#
loop_
_entity_poly.entity_id
_entity_poly.type
_entity_poly.pdbx_seq_one_letter_code
_entity_poly.pdbx_strand_id
1 'polypeptide(L)'
;MNFISFIKSAARALFAYTVLATGLMSCSTIFTDQSQCPKGVSLSFRYEYNMEYANSFHSQVHCLSLLVFDGNGRFVSRFDESSDALGKEDYAMSLELDEGHYTLLAYGGIACADASFDLYCPSGSKAAESDLQQVRLQLRSEDSRSSSCLHPCFYGIEEIDIENSEQFIRDTVYMLKNTNNIRVVLQQIDGVAMSSGDFVFTITDDNSVLDWTDAAVPSTQLTYLPWTKGETVIGEDTPGTTPASAVWAEFSTSRLFFGNAPRLRVANAESGETVIDLPLIDYLMLLRSELFADMSKQEFLDRKSVWSLVFFLDNGLRWLDTRIVINDWVVRLNHTEM
;
A
#
# COMPACT_ATOMS: atom_id res chain seq x y z
N MET A 1 -74.77 60.42 -10.90
CA MET A 1 -74.28 59.10 -11.32
C MET A 1 -72.78 59.08 -11.17
N ASN A 2 -72.25 58.28 -10.26
CA ASN A 2 -71.04 58.55 -9.45
C ASN A 2 -69.72 58.26 -10.18
N PHE A 3 -68.98 59.30 -10.46
CA PHE A 3 -67.61 59.27 -10.95
C PHE A 3 -66.65 58.43 -10.06
N ILE A 4 -66.91 58.39 -8.78
CA ILE A 4 -66.14 57.55 -7.77
C ILE A 4 -66.31 56.02 -7.98
N SER A 5 -67.47 55.60 -8.48
CA SER A 5 -67.72 54.16 -8.77
C SER A 5 -66.91 53.69 -9.97
N PHE A 6 -66.71 54.54 -10.98
CA PHE A 6 -65.94 54.21 -12.18
C PHE A 6 -64.43 54.08 -11.88
N ILE A 7 -63.93 54.97 -11.06
CA ILE A 7 -62.52 54.95 -10.61
C ILE A 7 -62.21 53.69 -9.79
N LYS A 8 -63.09 53.27 -8.90
CA LYS A 8 -62.93 52.04 -8.09
C LYS A 8 -62.98 50.80 -8.94
N SER A 9 -63.76 50.75 -10.00
CA SER A 9 -63.84 49.64 -10.94
C SER A 9 -62.61 49.54 -11.79
N ALA A 10 -62.11 50.65 -12.32
CA ALA A 10 -60.90 50.74 -13.14
C ALA A 10 -59.65 50.34 -12.30
N ALA A 11 -59.54 50.80 -11.06
CA ALA A 11 -58.43 50.43 -10.17
C ALA A 11 -58.42 48.95 -9.78
N ARG A 12 -59.59 48.32 -9.61
CA ARG A 12 -59.70 46.87 -9.39
C ARG A 12 -59.33 46.04 -10.62
N ALA A 13 -59.69 46.49 -11.80
CA ALA A 13 -59.32 45.82 -13.07
C ALA A 13 -57.80 45.95 -13.32
N LEU A 14 -57.19 47.09 -13.06
CA LEU A 14 -55.74 47.29 -13.20
C LEU A 14 -54.95 46.45 -12.17
N PHE A 15 -55.42 46.31 -10.93
CA PHE A 15 -54.79 45.49 -9.91
C PHE A 15 -54.91 43.99 -10.22
N ALA A 16 -56.03 43.55 -10.78
CA ALA A 16 -56.21 42.17 -11.19
C ALA A 16 -55.30 41.83 -12.42
N TYR A 17 -55.07 42.78 -13.31
CA TYR A 17 -54.21 42.59 -14.50
C TYR A 17 -52.72 42.55 -14.11
N THR A 18 -52.27 43.36 -13.13
CA THR A 18 -50.91 43.36 -12.62
C THR A 18 -50.59 42.10 -11.85
N VAL A 19 -51.53 41.57 -11.05
CA VAL A 19 -51.35 40.30 -10.30
C VAL A 19 -51.33 39.08 -11.30
N LEU A 20 -52.10 39.11 -12.36
CA LEU A 20 -52.08 38.06 -13.37
C LEU A 20 -50.82 38.09 -14.26
N ALA A 21 -50.28 39.30 -14.51
CA ALA A 21 -49.04 39.46 -15.30
C ALA A 21 -47.78 39.06 -14.55
N THR A 22 -47.74 39.21 -13.19
CA THR A 22 -46.62 38.77 -12.37
C THR A 22 -46.62 37.26 -12.09
N GLY A 23 -47.78 36.60 -12.21
CA GLY A 23 -47.90 35.14 -12.07
C GLY A 23 -47.34 34.30 -13.27
N LEU A 24 -47.15 34.96 -14.41
CA LEU A 24 -46.69 34.26 -15.65
C LEU A 24 -45.16 34.39 -15.88
N MET A 25 -44.42 35.13 -15.04
CA MET A 25 -42.97 35.23 -15.15
C MET A 25 -42.19 34.28 -14.20
N SER A 26 -42.91 33.45 -13.46
CA SER A 26 -42.25 32.57 -12.45
C SER A 26 -41.86 31.18 -12.93
N CYS A 27 -41.99 30.89 -14.24
CA CYS A 27 -41.69 29.52 -14.76
C CYS A 27 -40.48 29.43 -15.69
N SER A 28 -39.71 30.52 -15.88
CA SER A 28 -38.57 30.44 -16.82
C SER A 28 -37.18 30.35 -16.14
N THR A 29 -37.13 30.36 -14.81
CA THR A 29 -35.84 30.28 -14.07
C THR A 29 -35.57 28.93 -13.40
N ILE A 30 -36.44 27.93 -13.62
CA ILE A 30 -36.21 26.58 -13.04
C ILE A 30 -35.47 25.65 -14.02
N PHE A 31 -35.26 26.04 -15.26
CA PHE A 31 -34.65 25.21 -16.30
C PHE A 31 -33.34 25.75 -16.86
N THR A 32 -32.67 26.65 -16.17
CA THR A 32 -31.34 27.08 -16.56
C THR A 32 -30.33 26.71 -15.51
N ASP A 33 -30.17 25.46 -15.23
CA ASP A 33 -28.91 24.78 -14.97
C ASP A 33 -29.15 23.26 -14.84
N GLN A 34 -29.60 22.63 -15.90
CA GLN A 34 -29.19 21.26 -16.13
C GLN A 34 -27.75 21.33 -16.63
N SER A 35 -26.86 21.91 -15.81
CA SER A 35 -25.45 21.68 -15.91
C SER A 35 -25.30 20.18 -15.74
N GLN A 36 -25.14 19.57 -16.87
CA GLN A 36 -24.73 18.23 -17.17
C GLN A 36 -24.67 17.35 -15.93
N CYS A 37 -25.64 16.44 -15.77
CA CYS A 37 -25.49 15.35 -14.81
C CYS A 37 -24.07 14.83 -15.00
N PRO A 38 -23.29 14.68 -13.93
CA PRO A 38 -21.93 14.15 -14.07
C PRO A 38 -22.00 12.83 -14.81
N LYS A 39 -21.18 12.67 -15.84
CA LYS A 39 -21.07 11.46 -16.65
C LYS A 39 -19.72 10.83 -16.39
N GLY A 40 -19.59 9.55 -16.73
CA GLY A 40 -18.34 8.82 -16.61
C GLY A 40 -18.15 8.16 -15.24
N VAL A 41 -16.93 7.82 -14.94
CA VAL A 41 -16.57 7.10 -13.72
C VAL A 41 -15.78 8.01 -12.77
N SER A 42 -16.22 8.09 -11.52
CA SER A 42 -15.50 8.73 -10.42
C SER A 42 -14.92 7.64 -9.53
N LEU A 43 -13.62 7.41 -9.63
CA LEU A 43 -12.91 6.32 -8.97
C LEU A 43 -12.17 6.83 -7.75
N SER A 44 -12.57 6.38 -6.56
CA SER A 44 -11.90 6.63 -5.30
C SER A 44 -10.87 5.54 -5.02
N PHE A 45 -9.89 5.83 -4.14
CA PHE A 45 -8.86 4.87 -3.76
C PHE A 45 -8.78 4.80 -2.24
N ARG A 46 -8.65 3.58 -1.68
CA ARG A 46 -8.57 3.37 -0.23
C ARG A 46 -7.50 2.35 0.10
N TYR A 47 -6.69 2.66 1.10
CA TYR A 47 -5.75 1.72 1.71
C TYR A 47 -6.16 1.49 3.16
N GLU A 48 -7.13 0.59 3.38
CA GLU A 48 -7.61 0.14 4.69
C GLU A 48 -7.09 -1.27 5.04
N TYR A 49 -6.41 -1.90 4.09
CA TYR A 49 -5.86 -3.23 4.27
C TYR A 49 -4.53 -3.15 5.04
N ASN A 50 -4.63 -2.62 6.27
CA ASN A 50 -3.56 -2.44 7.24
C ASN A 50 -4.03 -2.87 8.64
N MET A 51 -3.14 -2.89 9.64
CA MET A 51 -3.45 -3.36 11.00
C MET A 51 -4.36 -2.39 11.77
N GLU A 52 -4.42 -1.13 11.37
CA GLU A 52 -5.25 -0.09 11.97
C GLU A 52 -6.69 -0.10 11.41
N TYR A 53 -6.95 -0.82 10.32
CA TYR A 53 -8.24 -0.82 9.60
C TYR A 53 -8.72 0.58 9.23
N ALA A 54 -7.78 1.49 9.01
CA ALA A 54 -8.04 2.89 8.69
C ALA A 54 -7.51 3.24 7.30
N ASN A 55 -8.26 4.09 6.58
CA ASN A 55 -7.82 4.56 5.27
C ASN A 55 -6.59 5.45 5.39
N SER A 56 -5.47 4.95 4.92
CA SER A 56 -4.17 5.64 4.92
C SER A 56 -3.71 6.00 3.49
N PHE A 57 -4.59 5.91 2.49
CA PHE A 57 -4.23 6.21 1.09
C PHE A 57 -3.62 7.61 0.96
N HIS A 58 -4.33 8.64 1.39
CA HIS A 58 -3.93 10.04 1.23
C HIS A 58 -2.62 10.41 1.96
N SER A 59 -2.21 9.62 2.95
CA SER A 59 -0.98 9.84 3.72
C SER A 59 0.22 9.01 3.24
N GLN A 60 0.01 7.96 2.44
CA GLN A 60 1.05 7.04 2.05
C GLN A 60 1.26 6.91 0.53
N VAL A 61 0.25 7.27 -0.29
CA VAL A 61 0.35 7.19 -1.76
C VAL A 61 0.59 8.58 -2.32
N HIS A 62 1.78 8.82 -2.85
CA HIS A 62 2.21 10.12 -3.38
C HIS A 62 2.26 10.16 -4.90
N CYS A 63 2.15 9.02 -5.55
CA CYS A 63 1.94 8.89 -6.97
C CYS A 63 1.12 7.64 -7.26
N LEU A 64 0.27 7.71 -8.27
CA LEU A 64 -0.69 6.67 -8.64
C LEU A 64 -0.65 6.46 -10.15
N SER A 65 -0.62 5.20 -10.57
CA SER A 65 -0.85 4.80 -11.97
C SER A 65 -2.08 3.91 -12.03
N LEU A 66 -3.01 4.25 -12.90
CA LEU A 66 -4.18 3.44 -13.21
C LEU A 66 -4.07 2.96 -14.66
N LEU A 67 -4.09 1.64 -14.86
CA LEU A 67 -4.16 0.98 -16.15
C LEU A 67 -5.57 0.46 -16.35
N VAL A 68 -6.14 0.71 -17.52
CA VAL A 68 -7.48 0.30 -17.90
C VAL A 68 -7.39 -0.74 -19.01
N PHE A 69 -8.09 -1.85 -18.84
CA PHE A 69 -8.19 -2.95 -19.80
C PHE A 69 -9.66 -3.20 -20.13
N ASP A 70 -9.94 -3.56 -21.41
CA ASP A 70 -11.29 -3.92 -21.85
C ASP A 70 -11.68 -5.35 -21.36
N GLY A 71 -12.93 -5.74 -21.58
CA GLY A 71 -13.46 -7.07 -21.22
C GLY A 71 -12.77 -8.26 -21.89
N ASN A 72 -11.89 -8.01 -22.88
CA ASN A 72 -11.03 -9.02 -23.49
C ASN A 72 -9.61 -9.00 -22.93
N GLY A 73 -9.36 -8.17 -21.91
CA GLY A 73 -8.05 -7.98 -21.31
C GLY A 73 -7.08 -7.15 -22.14
N ARG A 74 -7.56 -6.38 -23.16
CA ARG A 74 -6.69 -5.54 -23.99
C ARG A 74 -6.52 -4.18 -23.34
N PHE A 75 -5.32 -3.64 -23.40
CA PHE A 75 -5.00 -2.32 -22.89
C PHE A 75 -5.81 -1.23 -23.59
N VAL A 76 -6.43 -0.35 -22.82
CA VAL A 76 -7.22 0.79 -23.27
C VAL A 76 -6.49 2.11 -23.02
N SER A 77 -6.12 2.36 -21.75
CA SER A 77 -5.50 3.62 -21.35
C SER A 77 -4.73 3.51 -20.05
N ARG A 78 -3.86 4.49 -19.81
CA ARG A 78 -3.12 4.67 -18.55
C ARG A 78 -3.27 6.11 -18.08
N PHE A 79 -3.52 6.28 -16.81
CA PHE A 79 -3.59 7.56 -16.11
C PHE A 79 -2.53 7.57 -15.01
N ASP A 80 -1.67 8.57 -15.02
CA ASP A 80 -0.68 8.80 -13.97
C ASP A 80 -1.02 10.09 -13.22
N GLU A 81 -1.00 10.05 -11.90
CA GLU A 81 -1.24 11.18 -11.00
C GLU A 81 -0.10 11.27 -9.98
N SER A 82 0.49 12.46 -9.82
CA SER A 82 1.58 12.70 -8.86
C SER A 82 1.50 14.10 -8.23
N SER A 83 0.33 14.73 -8.31
CA SER A 83 0.12 16.03 -7.68
C SER A 83 -0.30 15.91 -6.21
N ASP A 84 -0.27 17.02 -5.49
CA ASP A 84 -0.75 17.14 -4.11
C ASP A 84 -2.24 16.80 -3.94
N ALA A 85 -2.96 16.58 -5.05
CA ALA A 85 -4.37 16.16 -5.02
C ALA A 85 -4.53 14.80 -4.34
N LEU A 86 -3.56 13.87 -4.49
CA LEU A 86 -3.56 12.56 -3.83
C LEU A 86 -3.58 12.63 -2.30
N GLY A 87 -3.06 13.73 -1.73
CA GLY A 87 -3.07 13.97 -0.27
C GLY A 87 -4.43 14.37 0.30
N LYS A 88 -5.48 14.53 -0.51
CA LYS A 88 -6.83 14.87 -0.06
C LYS A 88 -7.62 13.62 0.26
N GLU A 89 -8.37 13.65 1.37
CA GLU A 89 -9.21 12.51 1.79
C GLU A 89 -10.33 12.17 0.80
N ASP A 90 -10.81 13.18 0.05
CA ASP A 90 -11.88 13.06 -0.93
C ASP A 90 -11.37 12.91 -2.37
N TYR A 91 -10.07 12.61 -2.55
CA TYR A 91 -9.51 12.43 -3.87
C TYR A 91 -10.26 11.35 -4.65
N ALA A 92 -10.63 11.68 -5.89
CA ALA A 92 -11.18 10.75 -6.86
C ALA A 92 -10.65 11.09 -8.27
N MET A 93 -10.34 10.06 -9.03
CA MET A 93 -9.94 10.16 -10.43
C MET A 93 -11.19 10.07 -11.31
N SER A 94 -11.35 11.01 -12.23
CA SER A 94 -12.45 10.98 -13.20
C SER A 94 -11.99 10.31 -14.49
N LEU A 95 -12.76 9.33 -14.95
CA LEU A 95 -12.50 8.59 -16.18
C LEU A 95 -13.67 8.78 -17.14
N GLU A 96 -13.36 8.98 -18.40
CA GLU A 96 -14.32 8.94 -19.50
C GLU A 96 -14.05 7.65 -20.29
N LEU A 97 -14.95 6.68 -20.16
CA LEU A 97 -14.87 5.38 -20.82
C LEU A 97 -16.18 5.12 -21.56
N ASP A 98 -16.09 4.44 -22.70
CA ASP A 98 -17.25 4.01 -23.48
C ASP A 98 -18.01 2.87 -22.77
N GLU A 99 -19.14 2.47 -23.34
CA GLU A 99 -19.91 1.30 -22.87
C GLU A 99 -19.06 0.03 -22.97
N GLY A 100 -19.03 -0.76 -21.91
CA GLY A 100 -18.23 -1.99 -21.85
C GLY A 100 -17.90 -2.45 -20.46
N HIS A 101 -17.26 -3.60 -20.40
CA HIS A 101 -16.66 -4.16 -19.17
C HIS A 101 -15.18 -3.81 -19.14
N TYR A 102 -14.70 -3.37 -17.97
CA TYR A 102 -13.30 -2.95 -17.78
C TYR A 102 -12.69 -3.52 -16.52
N THR A 103 -11.41 -3.91 -16.62
CA THR A 103 -10.56 -4.21 -15.47
C THR A 103 -9.61 -3.04 -15.26
N LEU A 104 -9.60 -2.53 -14.04
CA LEU A 104 -8.80 -1.41 -13.57
C LEU A 104 -7.68 -1.92 -12.67
N LEU A 105 -6.41 -1.75 -13.08
CA LEU A 105 -5.24 -2.03 -12.23
C LEU A 105 -4.66 -0.73 -11.71
N ALA A 106 -4.65 -0.55 -10.40
CA ALA A 106 -4.08 0.60 -9.73
C ALA A 106 -2.76 0.25 -9.04
N TYR A 107 -1.74 1.06 -9.29
CA TYR A 107 -0.44 0.94 -8.65
C TYR A 107 -0.04 2.26 -8.01
N GLY A 108 0.11 2.29 -6.68
CA GLY A 108 0.74 3.40 -5.97
C GLY A 108 2.25 3.21 -5.91
N GLY A 109 3.02 4.30 -6.05
CA GLY A 109 4.48 4.27 -5.88
C GLY A 109 5.30 4.04 -7.14
N ILE A 110 4.71 3.59 -8.27
CA ILE A 110 5.48 3.27 -9.48
C ILE A 110 5.72 4.47 -10.40
N ALA A 111 4.89 5.50 -10.34
CA ALA A 111 5.06 6.74 -11.11
C ALA A 111 5.90 7.79 -10.36
N CYS A 112 6.33 7.51 -9.15
CA CYS A 112 7.21 8.37 -8.37
C CYS A 112 8.64 8.38 -8.94
N ALA A 113 9.35 9.49 -8.76
CA ALA A 113 10.72 9.63 -9.28
C ALA A 113 11.70 8.61 -8.66
N ASP A 114 11.47 8.22 -7.42
CA ASP A 114 12.25 7.27 -6.63
C ASP A 114 11.61 5.87 -6.55
N ALA A 115 10.73 5.54 -7.52
CA ALA A 115 10.06 4.24 -7.60
C ALA A 115 11.06 3.09 -7.51
N SER A 116 10.74 2.09 -6.71
CA SER A 116 11.54 0.87 -6.56
C SER A 116 11.08 -0.28 -7.46
N PHE A 117 9.93 -0.11 -8.13
CA PHE A 117 9.34 -1.11 -9.00
C PHE A 117 9.08 -0.54 -10.40
N ASP A 118 9.13 -1.43 -11.39
CA ASP A 118 8.74 -1.15 -12.76
C ASP A 118 7.62 -2.06 -13.22
N LEU A 119 6.72 -1.53 -14.05
CA LEU A 119 5.81 -2.36 -14.83
C LEU A 119 6.50 -2.81 -16.11
N TYR A 120 6.47 -4.10 -16.39
CA TYR A 120 6.98 -4.64 -17.64
C TYR A 120 6.09 -5.74 -18.22
N CYS A 121 6.30 -6.06 -19.48
CA CYS A 121 5.66 -7.14 -20.18
C CYS A 121 6.73 -8.12 -20.71
N PRO A 122 6.62 -9.44 -20.42
CA PRO A 122 7.59 -10.43 -20.86
C PRO A 122 7.78 -10.51 -22.38
N SER A 123 6.78 -10.12 -23.16
CA SER A 123 6.86 -10.07 -24.64
C SER A 123 7.72 -8.93 -25.19
N GLY A 124 8.27 -8.07 -24.32
CA GLY A 124 9.07 -6.91 -24.72
C GLY A 124 8.25 -5.70 -25.20
N SER A 125 6.93 -5.79 -25.20
CA SER A 125 6.03 -4.65 -25.39
C SER A 125 6.10 -3.74 -24.16
N LYS A 126 5.85 -2.44 -24.33
CA LYS A 126 5.63 -1.57 -23.18
C LYS A 126 4.40 -2.09 -22.42
N ALA A 127 4.42 -2.05 -21.09
CA ALA A 127 3.28 -2.49 -20.27
C ALA A 127 1.95 -1.82 -20.66
N ALA A 128 2.04 -0.63 -21.25
CA ALA A 128 0.93 0.14 -21.78
C ALA A 128 0.35 -0.36 -23.13
N GLU A 129 0.87 -1.45 -23.70
CA GLU A 129 0.45 -1.97 -25.02
C GLU A 129 0.19 -3.48 -24.98
N SER A 130 0.21 -4.07 -23.79
CA SER A 130 0.11 -5.52 -23.59
C SER A 130 -1.24 -5.93 -23.02
N ASP A 131 -1.59 -7.19 -23.23
CA ASP A 131 -2.75 -7.81 -22.60
C ASP A 131 -2.59 -7.82 -21.06
N LEU A 132 -3.69 -7.70 -20.34
CA LEU A 132 -3.77 -7.73 -18.87
C LEU A 132 -2.94 -8.86 -18.25
N GLN A 133 -3.07 -10.09 -18.78
CA GLN A 133 -2.38 -11.27 -18.26
C GLN A 133 -0.86 -11.21 -18.40
N GLN A 134 -0.33 -10.30 -19.22
CA GLN A 134 1.10 -10.11 -19.43
C GLN A 134 1.68 -9.01 -18.53
N VAL A 135 0.86 -8.25 -17.82
CA VAL A 135 1.35 -7.21 -16.92
C VAL A 135 2.11 -7.85 -15.76
N ARG A 136 3.31 -7.35 -15.51
CA ARG A 136 4.16 -7.74 -14.39
C ARG A 136 4.66 -6.50 -13.67
N LEU A 137 4.67 -6.58 -12.34
CA LEU A 137 5.34 -5.63 -11.47
C LEU A 137 6.67 -6.26 -11.04
N GLN A 138 7.78 -5.60 -11.32
CA GLN A 138 9.12 -6.10 -11.01
C GLN A 138 9.86 -5.15 -10.09
N LEU A 139 10.42 -5.68 -9.00
CA LEU A 139 11.34 -4.96 -8.14
C LEU A 139 12.66 -4.69 -8.89
N ARG A 140 13.11 -3.44 -8.90
CA ARG A 140 14.43 -3.06 -9.40
C ARG A 140 15.51 -3.69 -8.52
N SER A 141 16.44 -4.40 -9.14
CA SER A 141 17.54 -5.05 -8.45
C SER A 141 18.78 -5.02 -9.31
N GLU A 142 19.95 -5.07 -8.69
CA GLU A 142 21.24 -5.18 -9.35
C GLU A 142 21.86 -6.51 -8.97
N ASP A 143 22.26 -7.32 -9.97
CA ASP A 143 22.83 -8.65 -9.76
C ASP A 143 22.01 -9.54 -8.80
N SER A 144 20.68 -9.51 -8.91
CA SER A 144 19.74 -10.21 -8.01
C SER A 144 19.91 -9.81 -6.54
N ARG A 145 20.24 -8.52 -6.28
CA ARG A 145 20.36 -7.95 -4.96
C ARG A 145 19.56 -6.66 -4.83
N SER A 146 18.98 -6.44 -3.65
CA SER A 146 18.33 -5.18 -3.27
C SER A 146 18.90 -4.71 -1.93
N SER A 147 19.46 -3.50 -1.90
CA SER A 147 20.09 -2.91 -0.72
C SER A 147 19.60 -1.49 -0.42
N SER A 148 18.47 -1.11 -0.98
CA SER A 148 17.87 0.20 -0.78
C SER A 148 16.63 0.13 0.13
N CYS A 149 16.29 1.25 0.78
CA CYS A 149 14.96 1.46 1.34
C CYS A 149 14.00 1.57 0.17
N LEU A 150 13.07 0.62 0.03
CA LEU A 150 12.13 0.60 -1.07
C LEU A 150 11.11 1.73 -0.91
N HIS A 151 10.85 2.42 -2.00
CA HIS A 151 9.69 3.32 -2.07
C HIS A 151 8.41 2.51 -1.87
N PRO A 152 7.46 2.94 -1.03
CA PRO A 152 6.22 2.21 -0.81
C PRO A 152 5.49 1.93 -2.11
N CYS A 153 5.15 0.66 -2.34
CA CYS A 153 4.40 0.22 -3.51
C CYS A 153 3.06 -0.35 -3.06
N PHE A 154 2.01 0.00 -3.79
CA PHE A 154 0.63 -0.43 -3.51
C PHE A 154 0.00 -1.00 -4.78
N TYR A 155 -0.89 -1.96 -4.60
CA TYR A 155 -1.63 -2.61 -5.66
C TYR A 155 -3.13 -2.62 -5.33
N GLY A 156 -3.96 -2.43 -6.36
CA GLY A 156 -5.41 -2.61 -6.28
C GLY A 156 -5.96 -3.01 -7.64
N ILE A 157 -7.04 -3.75 -7.63
CA ILE A 157 -7.78 -4.18 -8.82
C ILE A 157 -9.26 -3.95 -8.59
N GLU A 158 -9.98 -3.50 -9.64
CA GLU A 158 -11.42 -3.32 -9.64
C GLU A 158 -11.98 -3.63 -11.02
N GLU A 159 -13.20 -4.16 -11.08
CA GLU A 159 -13.91 -4.43 -12.32
C GLU A 159 -15.16 -3.56 -12.37
N ILE A 160 -15.38 -2.86 -13.49
CA ILE A 160 -16.53 -1.99 -13.68
C ILE A 160 -17.28 -2.33 -14.96
N ASP A 161 -18.59 -2.22 -14.88
CA ASP A 161 -19.50 -2.34 -16.04
C ASP A 161 -20.15 -0.99 -16.36
N ILE A 162 -19.98 -0.52 -17.59
CA ILE A 162 -20.60 0.69 -18.09
C ILE A 162 -21.68 0.29 -19.10
N GLU A 163 -22.93 0.30 -18.65
CA GLU A 163 -24.08 -0.08 -19.47
C GLU A 163 -24.53 1.04 -20.42
N ASN A 164 -24.23 2.30 -20.07
CA ASN A 164 -24.65 3.47 -20.82
C ASN A 164 -23.62 4.59 -20.64
N SER A 165 -23.17 5.20 -21.74
CA SER A 165 -22.21 6.31 -21.77
C SER A 165 -22.69 7.58 -21.04
N GLU A 166 -23.99 7.72 -20.79
CA GLU A 166 -24.60 8.81 -20.02
C GLU A 166 -24.62 8.52 -18.49
N GLN A 167 -24.21 7.32 -18.08
CA GLN A 167 -24.20 6.90 -16.67
C GLN A 167 -23.09 7.59 -15.89
N PHE A 168 -23.36 7.90 -14.63
CA PHE A 168 -22.35 8.30 -13.67
C PHE A 168 -22.14 7.19 -12.66
N ILE A 169 -20.93 6.59 -12.68
CA ILE A 169 -20.54 5.51 -11.78
C ILE A 169 -19.61 6.09 -10.71
N ARG A 170 -19.83 5.69 -9.46
CA ARG A 170 -18.88 5.90 -8.37
C ARG A 170 -18.41 4.55 -7.89
N ASP A 171 -17.09 4.36 -7.89
CA ASP A 171 -16.51 3.12 -7.42
C ASP A 171 -15.23 3.37 -6.61
N THR A 172 -14.71 2.31 -5.97
CA THR A 172 -13.58 2.41 -5.06
C THR A 172 -12.61 1.27 -5.26
N VAL A 173 -11.38 1.58 -5.64
CA VAL A 173 -10.29 0.61 -5.66
C VAL A 173 -9.72 0.46 -4.24
N TYR A 174 -9.80 -0.74 -3.69
CA TYR A 174 -9.17 -1.09 -2.44
C TYR A 174 -7.75 -1.57 -2.69
N MET A 175 -6.80 -0.96 -2.00
CA MET A 175 -5.38 -1.21 -2.21
C MET A 175 -4.75 -1.97 -1.04
N LEU A 176 -3.73 -2.76 -1.35
CA LEU A 176 -2.83 -3.38 -0.39
C LEU A 176 -1.39 -2.89 -0.63
N LYS A 177 -0.53 -3.05 0.35
CA LYS A 177 0.86 -2.59 0.30
C LYS A 177 1.82 -3.73 -0.03
N ASN A 178 2.59 -3.56 -1.10
CA ASN A 178 3.55 -4.53 -1.62
C ASN A 178 4.98 -4.36 -1.10
N THR A 179 5.18 -3.55 -0.06
CA THR A 179 6.49 -3.35 0.55
C THR A 179 6.46 -3.58 2.05
N ASN A 180 7.52 -4.21 2.57
CA ASN A 180 7.69 -4.47 3.98
C ASN A 180 8.99 -3.88 4.51
N ASN A 181 9.00 -3.43 5.75
CA ASN A 181 10.19 -3.04 6.48
C ASN A 181 10.42 -4.03 7.64
N ILE A 182 11.63 -4.59 7.70
CA ILE A 182 11.98 -5.63 8.68
C ILE A 182 13.23 -5.17 9.41
N ARG A 183 13.10 -4.92 10.71
CA ARG A 183 14.21 -4.64 11.62
C ARG A 183 14.63 -5.94 12.30
N VAL A 184 15.92 -6.27 12.21
CA VAL A 184 16.57 -7.37 12.90
C VAL A 184 17.52 -6.79 13.94
N VAL A 185 17.37 -7.19 15.20
CA VAL A 185 18.22 -6.74 16.32
C VAL A 185 18.90 -7.95 16.93
N LEU A 186 20.22 -7.89 17.03
CA LEU A 186 21.03 -8.83 17.82
C LEU A 186 21.38 -8.15 19.14
N GLN A 187 21.04 -8.77 20.25
CA GLN A 187 21.35 -8.26 21.58
C GLN A 187 22.24 -9.25 22.33
N GLN A 188 23.39 -8.77 22.77
CA GLN A 188 24.30 -9.52 23.62
C GLN A 188 23.98 -9.22 25.07
N ILE A 189 23.81 -10.28 25.91
CA ILE A 189 23.29 -10.16 27.27
C ILE A 189 24.38 -10.09 28.34
N ASP A 190 25.62 -10.41 27.98
CA ASP A 190 26.74 -10.55 28.96
C ASP A 190 27.71 -9.35 28.96
N GLY A 191 27.37 -8.24 28.30
CA GLY A 191 28.13 -6.99 28.32
C GLY A 191 29.32 -6.95 27.36
N VAL A 192 29.48 -7.92 26.44
CA VAL A 192 30.50 -7.86 25.38
C VAL A 192 30.05 -6.91 24.30
N ALA A 193 30.92 -5.97 23.92
CA ALA A 193 30.62 -5.05 22.84
C ALA A 193 30.58 -5.79 21.51
N MET A 194 29.56 -5.47 20.70
CA MET A 194 29.42 -5.94 19.32
C MET A 194 29.47 -4.74 18.35
N SER A 195 30.06 -4.93 17.19
CA SER A 195 30.00 -3.95 16.11
C SER A 195 29.08 -4.43 14.99
N SER A 196 28.41 -3.48 14.35
CA SER A 196 27.60 -3.76 13.16
C SER A 196 28.42 -4.29 11.99
N GLY A 197 29.74 -4.05 12.00
CA GLY A 197 30.70 -4.61 11.06
C GLY A 197 30.96 -6.11 11.23
N ASP A 198 30.72 -6.65 12.43
CA ASP A 198 31.00 -8.06 12.76
C ASP A 198 29.99 -9.03 12.12
N PHE A 199 28.90 -8.50 11.53
CA PHE A 199 27.81 -9.33 11.01
C PHE A 199 27.43 -8.98 9.56
N VAL A 200 27.15 -10.05 8.82
CA VAL A 200 26.51 -10.00 7.50
C VAL A 200 25.08 -10.48 7.63
N PHE A 201 24.15 -9.61 7.30
CA PHE A 201 22.71 -9.90 7.35
C PHE A 201 22.18 -10.05 5.92
N THR A 202 21.37 -11.07 5.68
CA THR A 202 20.71 -11.30 4.39
C THR A 202 19.31 -11.85 4.58
N ILE A 203 18.37 -11.44 3.69
CA ILE A 203 17.10 -12.12 3.49
C ILE A 203 17.07 -12.58 2.04
N THR A 204 16.71 -13.84 1.80
CA THR A 204 16.54 -14.38 0.43
C THR A 204 15.10 -14.76 0.21
N ASP A 205 14.55 -14.40 -0.97
CA ASP A 205 13.19 -14.77 -1.40
C ASP A 205 13.13 -14.80 -2.93
N ASP A 206 12.06 -15.33 -3.51
CA ASP A 206 11.77 -15.33 -4.95
C ASP A 206 10.56 -14.43 -5.33
N ASN A 207 10.30 -13.39 -4.52
CA ASN A 207 9.18 -12.46 -4.60
C ASN A 207 9.46 -11.18 -5.39
N SER A 208 10.44 -11.18 -6.30
CA SER A 208 10.84 -9.98 -7.04
C SER A 208 9.92 -9.61 -8.19
N VAL A 209 9.06 -10.53 -8.62
CA VAL A 209 8.12 -10.34 -9.74
C VAL A 209 6.71 -10.73 -9.29
N LEU A 210 5.75 -9.84 -9.51
CA LEU A 210 4.33 -10.06 -9.26
C LEU A 210 3.55 -9.98 -10.57
N ASP A 211 2.52 -10.81 -10.74
CA ASP A 211 1.65 -10.75 -11.91
C ASP A 211 0.51 -9.73 -11.74
N TRP A 212 -0.36 -9.67 -12.73
CA TRP A 212 -1.51 -8.74 -12.74
C TRP A 212 -2.54 -9.02 -11.63
N THR A 213 -2.51 -10.20 -10.99
CA THR A 213 -3.33 -10.54 -9.81
C THR A 213 -2.59 -10.29 -8.49
N ASP A 214 -1.40 -9.72 -8.58
CA ASP A 214 -0.49 -9.49 -7.47
C ASP A 214 0.01 -10.78 -6.79
N ALA A 215 0.00 -11.89 -7.51
CA ALA A 215 0.60 -13.14 -7.09
C ALA A 215 2.10 -13.19 -7.48
N ALA A 216 2.91 -13.84 -6.63
CA ALA A 216 4.31 -14.04 -6.95
C ALA A 216 4.48 -14.91 -8.20
N VAL A 217 5.30 -14.46 -9.14
CA VAL A 217 5.73 -15.25 -10.30
C VAL A 217 7.07 -15.87 -9.96
N PRO A 218 7.24 -17.20 -10.10
CA PRO A 218 8.53 -17.85 -9.90
C PRO A 218 9.63 -17.14 -10.68
N SER A 219 10.62 -16.63 -9.99
CA SER A 219 11.70 -15.80 -10.54
C SER A 219 13.04 -16.25 -9.99
N THR A 220 14.12 -15.62 -10.42
CA THR A 220 15.43 -15.80 -9.81
C THR A 220 15.39 -15.36 -8.36
N GLN A 221 15.97 -16.17 -7.46
CA GLN A 221 16.09 -15.81 -6.06
C GLN A 221 16.76 -14.46 -5.91
N LEU A 222 16.12 -13.56 -5.14
CA LEU A 222 16.62 -12.24 -4.80
C LEU A 222 17.22 -12.26 -3.39
N THR A 223 18.34 -11.58 -3.22
CA THR A 223 18.97 -11.33 -1.92
C THR A 223 18.73 -9.89 -1.50
N TYR A 224 17.96 -9.70 -0.45
CA TYR A 224 17.83 -8.41 0.23
C TYR A 224 19.00 -8.24 1.20
N LEU A 225 19.66 -7.09 1.10
CA LEU A 225 20.70 -6.63 2.03
C LEU A 225 20.11 -5.49 2.87
N PRO A 226 20.62 -5.25 4.08
CA PRO A 226 20.21 -4.10 4.86
C PRO A 226 20.50 -2.80 4.10
N TRP A 227 19.51 -1.92 4.03
CA TRP A 227 19.70 -0.57 3.53
C TRP A 227 20.38 0.34 4.58
N THR A 228 20.27 -0.05 5.86
CA THR A 228 21.01 0.56 6.97
C THR A 228 21.26 -0.44 8.08
N LYS A 229 22.35 -0.29 8.80
CA LYS A 229 22.69 -1.04 10.01
C LYS A 229 23.45 -0.17 10.97
N GLY A 230 23.40 -0.51 12.24
CA GLY A 230 24.10 0.23 13.28
C GLY A 230 24.20 -0.56 14.57
N GLU A 231 24.77 0.07 15.57
CA GLU A 231 24.99 -0.48 16.89
C GLU A 231 24.57 0.52 17.98
N THR A 232 24.25 0.02 19.14
CA THR A 232 23.92 0.82 20.33
C THR A 232 24.27 0.07 21.60
N VAL A 233 24.52 0.81 22.68
CA VAL A 233 24.66 0.27 24.03
C VAL A 233 23.41 0.61 24.82
N ILE A 234 22.82 -0.37 25.48
CA ILE A 234 21.58 -0.24 26.26
C ILE A 234 21.93 -0.33 27.75
N GLY A 235 21.44 0.62 28.54
CA GLY A 235 21.61 0.61 30.00
C GLY A 235 22.93 1.19 30.51
N GLU A 236 23.71 1.88 29.69
CA GLU A 236 25.01 2.49 30.09
C GLU A 236 24.84 3.51 31.23
N ASP A 237 23.72 4.23 31.27
CA ASP A 237 23.44 5.28 32.24
C ASP A 237 22.69 4.79 33.49
N THR A 238 22.42 3.48 33.62
CA THR A 238 21.65 2.94 34.75
C THR A 238 22.58 2.35 35.81
N PRO A 239 22.73 2.97 37.00
CA PRO A 239 23.61 2.46 38.05
C PRO A 239 23.23 1.03 38.47
N GLY A 240 24.21 0.12 38.46
CA GLY A 240 24.03 -1.29 38.92
C GLY A 240 23.49 -2.23 37.84
N THR A 241 23.35 -1.77 36.59
CA THR A 241 23.05 -2.65 35.44
C THR A 241 24.31 -2.91 34.60
N THR A 242 24.49 -4.13 34.11
CA THR A 242 25.49 -4.43 33.09
C THR A 242 24.99 -3.88 31.75
N PRO A 243 25.77 -2.99 31.07
CA PRO A 243 25.38 -2.52 29.74
C PRO A 243 25.22 -3.68 28.77
N ALA A 244 24.18 -3.66 27.96
CA ALA A 244 23.96 -4.63 26.89
C ALA A 244 24.30 -4.00 25.56
N SER A 245 25.08 -4.68 24.73
CA SER A 245 25.36 -4.27 23.36
C SER A 245 24.28 -4.80 22.42
N ALA A 246 23.85 -3.96 21.48
CA ALA A 246 22.93 -4.36 20.45
C ALA A 246 23.40 -3.89 19.06
N VAL A 247 23.28 -4.76 18.08
CA VAL A 247 23.47 -4.47 16.65
C VAL A 247 22.14 -4.62 15.95
N TRP A 248 21.84 -3.72 15.05
CA TRP A 248 20.60 -3.78 14.29
C TRP A 248 20.84 -3.61 12.79
N ALA A 249 19.93 -4.20 12.01
CA ALA A 249 19.90 -4.08 10.56
C ALA A 249 18.46 -3.88 10.10
N GLU A 250 18.24 -2.99 9.13
CA GLU A 250 16.93 -2.74 8.54
C GLU A 250 16.90 -3.15 7.08
N PHE A 251 15.89 -3.92 6.76
CA PHE A 251 15.60 -4.37 5.41
C PHE A 251 14.31 -3.74 4.90
N SER A 252 14.26 -3.56 3.60
CA SER A 252 13.02 -3.32 2.89
C SER A 252 12.85 -4.41 1.84
N THR A 253 11.70 -5.09 1.82
CA THR A 253 11.43 -6.22 0.93
C THR A 253 10.16 -5.99 0.12
N SER A 254 10.01 -6.70 -0.99
CA SER A 254 8.74 -6.86 -1.69
C SER A 254 7.72 -7.60 -0.81
N ARG A 255 6.49 -7.74 -1.31
CA ARG A 255 5.40 -8.46 -0.65
C ARG A 255 5.83 -9.84 -0.18
N LEU A 256 5.47 -10.21 1.04
CA LEU A 256 5.76 -11.52 1.62
C LEU A 256 4.58 -12.48 1.35
N PHE A 257 4.90 -13.70 0.92
CA PHE A 257 3.89 -14.70 0.62
C PHE A 257 3.99 -15.89 1.56
N PHE A 258 2.87 -16.28 2.16
CA PHE A 258 2.83 -17.45 3.07
C PHE A 258 3.25 -18.76 2.37
N GLY A 259 3.10 -18.85 1.05
CA GLY A 259 3.53 -20.00 0.26
C GLY A 259 5.02 -20.04 -0.12
N ASN A 260 5.74 -18.93 0.07
CA ASN A 260 7.17 -18.83 -0.20
C ASN A 260 8.00 -19.31 1.01
N ALA A 261 9.28 -19.54 0.77
CA ALA A 261 10.23 -19.98 1.80
C ALA A 261 11.41 -19.01 1.97
N PRO A 262 11.15 -17.70 2.25
CA PRO A 262 12.23 -16.75 2.50
C PRO A 262 13.04 -17.14 3.72
N ARG A 263 14.36 -16.87 3.67
CA ARG A 263 15.27 -17.16 4.77
C ARG A 263 15.96 -15.89 5.26
N LEU A 264 15.91 -15.69 6.56
CA LEU A 264 16.77 -14.72 7.24
C LEU A 264 18.05 -15.44 7.68
N ARG A 265 19.20 -14.94 7.22
CA ARG A 265 20.51 -15.42 7.64
C ARG A 265 21.34 -14.27 8.19
N VAL A 266 21.98 -14.54 9.33
CA VAL A 266 23.04 -13.69 9.90
C VAL A 266 24.29 -14.55 10.03
N ALA A 267 25.42 -14.04 9.56
CA ALA A 267 26.70 -14.71 9.63
C ALA A 267 27.75 -13.76 10.23
N ASN A 268 28.75 -14.33 10.90
CA ASN A 268 29.94 -13.58 11.30
C ASN A 268 30.69 -13.12 10.04
N ALA A 269 31.08 -11.84 9.99
CA ALA A 269 31.67 -11.24 8.79
C ALA A 269 33.09 -11.74 8.54
N GLU A 270 33.86 -12.10 9.58
CA GLU A 270 35.23 -12.54 9.48
C GLU A 270 35.33 -14.05 9.17
N SER A 271 34.62 -14.89 9.97
CA SER A 271 34.69 -16.33 9.85
C SER A 271 33.72 -16.91 8.83
N GLY A 272 32.65 -16.20 8.45
CA GLY A 272 31.56 -16.71 7.65
C GLY A 272 30.65 -17.70 8.39
N GLU A 273 30.91 -17.95 9.68
CA GLU A 273 30.10 -18.87 10.50
C GLU A 273 28.66 -18.33 10.62
N THR A 274 27.70 -19.24 10.49
CA THR A 274 26.28 -18.89 10.60
C THR A 274 25.91 -18.69 12.07
N VAL A 275 25.42 -17.50 12.41
CA VAL A 275 24.88 -17.14 13.73
C VAL A 275 23.38 -17.45 13.80
N ILE A 276 22.63 -17.05 12.75
CA ILE A 276 21.19 -17.27 12.62
C ILE A 276 20.91 -17.74 11.17
N ASP A 277 20.09 -18.75 11.03
CA ASP A 277 19.53 -19.19 9.75
C ASP A 277 18.14 -19.76 9.99
N LEU A 278 17.10 -19.00 9.62
CA LEU A 278 15.72 -19.36 9.95
C LEU A 278 14.74 -19.09 8.79
N PRO A 279 13.65 -19.87 8.70
CA PRO A 279 12.56 -19.59 7.76
C PRO A 279 11.80 -18.34 8.25
N LEU A 280 11.93 -17.25 7.48
CA LEU A 280 11.43 -15.93 7.90
C LEU A 280 9.92 -15.93 8.14
N ILE A 281 9.12 -16.51 7.23
CA ILE A 281 7.66 -16.52 7.37
C ILE A 281 7.22 -17.23 8.64
N ASP A 282 7.81 -18.36 8.97
CA ASP A 282 7.44 -19.11 10.19
C ASP A 282 7.68 -18.26 11.45
N TYR A 283 8.79 -17.51 11.46
CA TYR A 283 9.08 -16.60 12.57
C TYR A 283 8.12 -15.41 12.61
N LEU A 284 7.78 -14.81 11.47
CA LEU A 284 6.78 -13.74 11.42
C LEU A 284 5.40 -14.23 11.90
N MET A 285 5.04 -15.49 11.61
CA MET A 285 3.79 -16.10 12.08
C MET A 285 3.74 -16.27 13.61
N LEU A 286 4.86 -16.35 14.31
CA LEU A 286 4.87 -16.36 15.77
C LEU A 286 4.39 -15.04 16.39
N LEU A 287 4.43 -13.94 15.63
CA LEU A 287 3.88 -12.64 16.02
C LEU A 287 2.36 -12.57 15.92
N ARG A 288 1.74 -13.54 15.26
CA ARG A 288 0.29 -13.61 15.11
C ARG A 288 -0.33 -14.11 16.42
N SER A 289 -0.69 -13.17 17.29
CA SER A 289 -1.35 -13.47 18.56
C SER A 289 -2.76 -14.05 18.36
N GLU A 290 -3.36 -14.56 19.43
CA GLU A 290 -4.74 -15.04 19.43
C GLU A 290 -5.75 -13.95 18.98
N LEU A 291 -5.41 -12.68 19.16
CA LEU A 291 -6.22 -11.54 18.70
C LEU A 291 -6.44 -11.54 17.18
N PHE A 292 -5.52 -12.13 16.43
CA PHE A 292 -5.56 -12.22 14.95
C PHE A 292 -5.85 -13.65 14.46
N ALA A 293 -6.38 -14.52 15.32
CA ALA A 293 -6.60 -15.94 14.98
C ALA A 293 -7.58 -16.14 13.81
N ASP A 294 -8.56 -15.26 13.68
CA ASP A 294 -9.56 -15.30 12.60
C ASP A 294 -9.03 -14.76 11.25
N MET A 295 -7.92 -14.02 11.29
CA MET A 295 -7.27 -13.50 10.09
C MET A 295 -6.52 -14.62 9.37
N SER A 296 -6.60 -14.75 8.05
CA SER A 296 -5.77 -15.71 7.33
C SER A 296 -4.28 -15.38 7.49
N LYS A 297 -3.40 -16.36 7.28
CA LYS A 297 -1.95 -16.13 7.39
C LYS A 297 -1.43 -15.13 6.36
N GLN A 298 -1.95 -15.20 5.12
CA GLN A 298 -1.60 -14.23 4.08
C GLN A 298 -2.13 -12.84 4.43
N GLU A 299 -3.38 -12.73 4.88
CA GLU A 299 -3.95 -11.46 5.31
C GLU A 299 -3.12 -10.80 6.41
N PHE A 300 -2.63 -11.58 7.38
CA PHE A 300 -1.76 -11.06 8.44
C PHE A 300 -0.44 -10.51 7.89
N LEU A 301 0.19 -11.19 6.89
CA LEU A 301 1.39 -10.71 6.21
C LEU A 301 1.12 -9.43 5.41
N ASP A 302 -0.03 -9.36 4.74
CA ASP A 302 -0.39 -8.23 3.89
C ASP A 302 -0.77 -6.98 4.69
N ARG A 303 -1.48 -7.16 5.82
CA ARG A 303 -1.88 -6.03 6.67
C ARG A 303 -0.71 -5.46 7.47
N LYS A 304 0.24 -6.30 7.88
CA LYS A 304 1.40 -5.89 8.66
C LYS A 304 2.60 -5.66 7.77
N SER A 305 3.00 -4.41 7.61
CA SER A 305 4.13 -4.03 6.74
C SER A 305 5.41 -3.62 7.50
N VAL A 306 5.37 -3.61 8.84
CA VAL A 306 6.52 -3.27 9.69
C VAL A 306 6.73 -4.38 10.70
N TRP A 307 7.96 -4.92 10.72
CA TRP A 307 8.34 -6.07 11.52
C TRP A 307 9.59 -5.78 12.35
N SER A 308 9.64 -6.32 13.58
CA SER A 308 10.82 -6.24 14.43
C SER A 308 11.09 -7.61 15.02
N LEU A 309 12.32 -8.12 14.81
CA LEU A 309 12.81 -9.39 15.32
C LEU A 309 14.01 -9.12 16.21
N VAL A 310 14.00 -9.65 17.45
CA VAL A 310 15.11 -9.48 18.41
C VAL A 310 15.64 -10.85 18.78
N PHE A 311 16.95 -11.03 18.59
CA PHE A 311 17.68 -12.26 18.89
C PHE A 311 18.71 -12.00 19.99
N PHE A 312 18.81 -12.91 20.94
CA PHE A 312 19.79 -12.84 22.04
C PHE A 312 20.97 -13.75 21.75
N LEU A 313 22.17 -13.21 21.91
CA LEU A 313 23.43 -13.91 21.69
C LEU A 313 24.17 -14.12 23.00
N ASP A 314 24.84 -15.27 23.12
CA ASP A 314 25.79 -15.56 24.19
C ASP A 314 27.19 -14.91 23.95
N ASN A 315 28.13 -15.11 24.85
CA ASN A 315 29.53 -14.63 24.74
C ASN A 315 30.26 -15.18 23.52
N GLY A 316 29.82 -16.30 22.96
CA GLY A 316 30.38 -16.90 21.75
C GLY A 316 29.66 -16.46 20.49
N LEU A 317 28.82 -15.42 20.54
CA LEU A 317 27.94 -14.93 19.48
C LEU A 317 26.99 -16.00 18.95
N ARG A 318 26.63 -16.99 19.77
CA ARG A 318 25.66 -18.01 19.39
C ARG A 318 24.27 -17.57 19.83
N TRP A 319 23.30 -17.84 19.00
CA TRP A 319 21.89 -17.54 19.27
C TRP A 319 21.39 -18.38 20.46
N LEU A 320 20.88 -17.70 21.49
CA LEU A 320 20.37 -18.33 22.71
C LEU A 320 18.85 -18.39 22.79
N ASP A 321 18.21 -17.31 22.41
CA ASP A 321 16.77 -17.15 22.59
C ASP A 321 16.23 -16.12 21.60
N THR A 322 15.02 -16.38 21.08
CA THR A 322 14.31 -15.42 20.25
C THR A 322 13.32 -14.67 21.11
N ARG A 323 13.48 -13.37 21.18
CA ARG A 323 12.49 -12.48 21.77
C ARG A 323 11.79 -11.72 20.65
N ILE A 324 10.47 -11.86 20.57
CA ILE A 324 9.65 -11.15 19.61
C ILE A 324 8.99 -9.98 20.32
N VAL A 325 9.15 -8.76 19.80
CA VAL A 325 8.53 -7.54 20.33
C VAL A 325 7.31 -7.20 19.49
N ILE A 326 6.14 -7.21 20.09
CA ILE A 326 4.87 -6.81 19.46
C ILE A 326 4.38 -5.57 20.20
N ASN A 327 4.33 -4.41 19.54
CA ASN A 327 3.80 -3.15 20.11
C ASN A 327 4.28 -2.92 21.56
N ASP A 328 5.61 -2.94 21.78
CA ASP A 328 6.28 -2.84 23.07
C ASP A 328 6.12 -4.05 24.04
N TRP A 329 5.39 -5.07 23.65
CA TRP A 329 5.29 -6.33 24.40
C TRP A 329 6.36 -7.32 23.97
N VAL A 330 7.02 -7.94 24.95
CA VAL A 330 8.07 -8.92 24.71
C VAL A 330 7.51 -10.32 24.88
N VAL A 331 7.50 -11.12 23.80
CA VAL A 331 7.15 -12.53 23.81
C VAL A 331 8.43 -13.35 23.84
N ARG A 332 8.63 -14.18 24.86
CA ARG A 332 9.74 -15.13 24.92
C ARG A 332 9.30 -16.47 24.34
N LEU A 333 10.07 -16.98 23.41
CA LEU A 333 9.90 -18.32 22.88
C LEU A 333 10.95 -19.21 23.53
N ASN A 334 10.53 -20.03 24.47
CA ASN A 334 11.43 -21.05 25.04
C ASN A 334 11.46 -22.23 24.05
N HIS A 335 12.59 -22.47 23.40
CA HIS A 335 12.85 -23.74 22.76
C HIS A 335 13.06 -24.79 23.83
N THR A 336 12.01 -25.51 24.20
CA THR A 336 12.15 -26.79 24.88
C THR A 336 12.52 -27.79 23.79
N GLU A 337 13.77 -28.24 23.79
CA GLU A 337 14.18 -29.40 23.01
C GLU A 337 13.26 -30.59 23.42
N MET A 338 12.54 -31.15 22.41
CA MET A 338 11.95 -32.50 22.52
C MET A 338 12.85 -33.51 21.86
#